data_f0970d69b13de9cb188db38f5f636c5f
#
_entry.id   f0970d69b13de9cb188db38f5f636c5f
#
_cell.length_a   1.000
_cell.length_b   1.000
_cell.length_c   1.000
_cell.angle_alpha   90.00
_cell.angle_beta   90.00
_cell.angle_gamma   90.00
#
_symmetry.space_group_name_H-M   'P 1'
#
loop_
_entity.id
_entity.type
_entity.pdbx_description
1 polymer ?
#
loop_
_entity_poly.entity_id
_entity_poly.type
_entity_poly.pdbx_seq_one_letter_code
_entity_poly.pdbx_strand_id
1 'polypeptide(L)'
;MNDFIQEEICDYSFSPPDRRFQDSPFFLPNFNEMGKNDNVSDILFFIDTSGSISDNDMTTAYSEIKGAIDQYDGKLQGWLGFFDAAIIEPKPFSSFEEFNVIKPAGGGGTDFQIIFEYVNQHMKEKEPNCIIILTDGYAQFPKEELANDIPVLWLINNQDVTPPWGKVARFTIRA
;
A
#
# COMPACT_ATOMS: atom_id res chain seq x y z
N MET A 1 3.20 -5.62 5.46
CA MET A 1 3.00 -5.07 4.09
C MET A 1 2.95 -6.18 3.05
N ASN A 2 3.96 -7.03 2.95
CA ASN A 2 3.99 -8.09 1.93
C ASN A 2 2.80 -9.06 2.02
N ASP A 3 2.42 -9.51 3.22
CA ASP A 3 1.25 -10.38 3.41
C ASP A 3 -0.04 -9.70 2.93
N PHE A 4 -0.19 -8.40 3.16
CA PHE A 4 -1.32 -7.62 2.66
C PHE A 4 -1.35 -7.56 1.13
N ILE A 5 -0.23 -7.25 0.49
CA ILE A 5 -0.13 -7.22 -0.97
C ILE A 5 -0.46 -8.62 -1.53
N GLN A 6 0.05 -9.67 -0.91
CA GLN A 6 -0.18 -11.03 -1.34
C GLN A 6 -1.64 -11.47 -1.17
N GLU A 7 -2.30 -11.07 -0.07
CA GLU A 7 -3.71 -11.39 0.18
C GLU A 7 -4.67 -10.67 -0.76
N GLU A 8 -4.42 -9.40 -1.07
CA GLU A 8 -5.33 -8.61 -1.89
C GLU A 8 -5.14 -8.83 -3.40
N ILE A 9 -3.95 -9.27 -3.82
CA ILE A 9 -3.64 -9.51 -5.24
C ILE A 9 -3.75 -10.99 -5.61
N CYS A 10 -3.62 -11.92 -4.64
CA CYS A 10 -3.81 -13.35 -4.87
C CYS A 10 -5.29 -13.68 -4.87
N ASP A 11 -5.82 -14.05 -6.04
CA ASP A 11 -7.20 -14.46 -6.21
C ASP A 11 -7.39 -15.94 -5.81
N TYR A 12 -8.28 -16.19 -4.84
CA TYR A 12 -8.74 -17.54 -4.52
C TYR A 12 -9.85 -17.93 -5.50
N SER A 13 -9.55 -18.76 -6.49
CA SER A 13 -10.53 -19.24 -7.45
C SER A 13 -11.08 -20.60 -7.06
N PHE A 14 -12.42 -20.74 -7.05
CA PHE A 14 -13.09 -22.05 -6.97
C PHE A 14 -13.31 -22.70 -8.36
N SER A 15 -12.88 -22.06 -9.44
CA SER A 15 -13.02 -22.57 -10.80
C SER A 15 -11.72 -22.39 -11.60
N PRO A 16 -10.98 -23.48 -11.86
CA PRO A 16 -11.22 -24.85 -11.40
C PRO A 16 -10.84 -25.08 -9.93
N PRO A 17 -11.52 -26.00 -9.23
CA PRO A 17 -11.16 -26.37 -7.87
C PRO A 17 -9.78 -27.03 -7.83
N ASP A 18 -9.11 -26.96 -6.64
CA ASP A 18 -7.79 -27.55 -6.49
C ASP A 18 -7.80 -29.06 -6.75
N ARG A 19 -7.13 -29.50 -7.81
CA ARG A 19 -7.08 -30.89 -8.26
C ARG A 19 -6.39 -31.85 -7.29
N ARG A 20 -5.62 -31.35 -6.33
CA ARG A 20 -4.96 -32.16 -5.31
C ARG A 20 -5.93 -32.76 -4.30
N PHE A 21 -7.16 -32.27 -4.25
CA PHE A 21 -8.21 -32.65 -3.30
C PHE A 21 -9.49 -33.16 -3.99
N GLN A 22 -9.36 -33.78 -5.18
CA GLN A 22 -10.50 -34.26 -5.97
C GLN A 22 -11.36 -35.29 -5.21
N ASP A 23 -10.78 -36.03 -4.26
CA ASP A 23 -11.47 -37.02 -3.44
C ASP A 23 -11.99 -36.47 -2.10
N SER A 24 -11.86 -35.17 -1.87
CA SER A 24 -12.36 -34.51 -0.67
C SER A 24 -13.87 -34.22 -0.79
N PRO A 25 -14.68 -34.45 0.26
CA PRO A 25 -16.08 -34.05 0.26
C PRO A 25 -16.27 -32.54 0.31
N PHE A 26 -15.20 -31.77 0.44
CA PHE A 26 -15.20 -30.31 0.46
C PHE A 26 -14.48 -29.78 -0.78
N PHE A 27 -15.14 -28.86 -1.50
CA PHE A 27 -14.49 -28.09 -2.56
C PHE A 27 -13.54 -27.06 -1.90
N LEU A 28 -12.25 -27.30 -2.05
CA LEU A 28 -11.25 -26.33 -1.62
C LEU A 28 -10.95 -25.38 -2.77
N PRO A 29 -10.79 -24.06 -2.50
CA PRO A 29 -10.39 -23.09 -3.53
C PRO A 29 -9.00 -23.46 -4.05
N ASN A 30 -8.82 -23.34 -5.36
CA ASN A 30 -7.51 -23.41 -5.95
C ASN A 30 -6.79 -22.10 -5.61
N PHE A 31 -5.62 -22.22 -5.05
CA PHE A 31 -4.71 -21.10 -4.90
C PHE A 31 -4.07 -20.86 -6.27
N ASN A 32 -4.49 -19.82 -6.96
CA ASN A 32 -3.73 -19.33 -8.08
C ASN A 32 -2.43 -18.76 -7.50
N GLU A 33 -1.39 -19.62 -7.41
CA GLU A 33 -0.04 -19.10 -7.24
C GLU A 33 0.13 -18.06 -8.36
N MET A 34 0.39 -16.80 -7.97
CA MET A 34 0.91 -15.83 -8.92
C MET A 34 2.06 -16.53 -9.64
N GLY A 35 1.90 -16.79 -10.92
CA GLY A 35 2.95 -17.43 -11.71
C GLY A 35 4.22 -16.61 -11.50
N LYS A 36 5.38 -17.25 -11.47
CA LYS A 36 6.70 -16.57 -11.28
C LYS A 36 6.94 -15.37 -12.22
N ASN A 37 6.00 -15.10 -13.12
CA ASN A 37 6.05 -14.03 -14.12
C ASN A 37 5.00 -12.93 -13.93
N ASP A 38 4.13 -13.02 -12.92
CA ASP A 38 3.10 -12.00 -12.75
C ASP A 38 3.67 -10.79 -12.01
N ASN A 39 3.58 -9.65 -12.64
CA ASN A 39 3.95 -8.38 -12.02
C ASN A 39 2.88 -8.01 -10.99
N VAL A 40 3.33 -7.61 -9.81
CA VAL A 40 2.47 -6.96 -8.82
C VAL A 40 2.34 -5.50 -9.25
N SER A 41 1.18 -5.13 -9.78
CA SER A 41 0.97 -3.80 -10.36
C SER A 41 -0.12 -3.01 -9.66
N ASP A 42 -0.13 -1.72 -9.96
CA ASP A 42 -1.17 -0.79 -9.58
C ASP A 42 -1.33 -0.61 -8.05
N ILE A 43 -0.19 -0.62 -7.33
CA ILE A 43 -0.14 -0.29 -5.91
C ILE A 43 0.14 1.19 -5.74
N LEU A 44 -0.68 1.87 -4.94
CA LEU A 44 -0.49 3.27 -4.61
C LEU A 44 0.11 3.41 -3.20
N PHE A 45 1.32 3.93 -3.14
CA PHE A 45 1.98 4.28 -1.89
C PHE A 45 1.85 5.78 -1.62
N PHE A 46 1.46 6.11 -0.40
CA PHE A 46 1.54 7.47 0.11
C PHE A 46 2.39 7.53 1.38
N ILE A 47 3.34 8.46 1.40
CA ILE A 47 4.17 8.72 2.58
C ILE A 47 3.78 10.08 3.16
N ASP A 48 3.49 10.09 4.44
CA ASP A 48 3.25 11.28 5.23
C ASP A 48 4.54 12.11 5.33
N THR A 49 4.44 13.38 5.01
CA THR A 49 5.55 14.36 5.09
C THR A 49 5.23 15.51 6.02
N SER A 50 4.23 15.33 6.90
CA SER A 50 3.87 16.32 7.91
C SER A 50 5.03 16.62 8.87
N GLY A 51 4.94 17.74 9.56
CA GLY A 51 6.03 18.22 10.42
C GLY A 51 6.36 17.34 11.63
N SER A 52 5.53 16.33 11.96
CA SER A 52 5.79 15.31 12.99
C SER A 52 6.66 14.15 12.49
N ILE A 53 6.80 13.98 11.16
CA ILE A 53 7.60 12.93 10.54
C ILE A 53 9.07 13.36 10.49
N SER A 54 9.94 12.59 11.12
CA SER A 54 11.39 12.83 11.10
C SER A 54 12.06 12.26 9.85
N ASP A 55 13.30 12.69 9.58
CA ASP A 55 14.12 12.13 8.49
C ASP A 55 14.35 10.62 8.67
N ASN A 56 14.41 10.13 9.91
CA ASN A 56 14.53 8.71 10.20
C ASN A 56 13.24 7.95 9.86
N ASP A 57 12.07 8.51 10.14
CA ASP A 57 10.77 7.94 9.75
C ASP A 57 10.68 7.85 8.24
N MET A 58 11.06 8.91 7.54
CA MET A 58 11.10 8.96 6.10
C MET A 58 12.03 7.88 5.51
N THR A 59 13.24 7.76 6.06
CA THR A 59 14.22 6.75 5.63
C THR A 59 13.69 5.34 5.86
N THR A 60 13.01 5.12 6.99
CA THR A 60 12.39 3.83 7.33
C THR A 60 11.26 3.52 6.37
N ALA A 61 10.38 4.49 6.07
CA ALA A 61 9.30 4.33 5.10
C ALA A 61 9.82 3.93 3.71
N TYR A 62 10.86 4.59 3.22
CA TYR A 62 11.51 4.21 1.96
C TYR A 62 12.10 2.80 2.01
N SER A 63 12.70 2.41 3.14
CA SER A 63 13.29 1.08 3.32
C SER A 63 12.24 -0.02 3.33
N GLU A 64 11.05 0.24 3.88
CA GLU A 64 9.92 -0.70 3.85
C GLU A 64 9.41 -0.93 2.42
N ILE A 65 9.23 0.14 1.63
CA ILE A 65 8.81 0.02 0.23
C ILE A 65 9.91 -0.67 -0.60
N LYS A 66 11.18 -0.30 -0.38
CA LYS A 66 12.31 -0.98 -1.03
C LYS A 66 12.31 -2.47 -0.73
N GLY A 67 12.14 -2.86 0.53
CA GLY A 67 12.06 -4.26 0.94
C GLY A 67 10.93 -5.01 0.23
N ALA A 68 9.79 -4.35 -0.02
CA ALA A 68 8.71 -4.93 -0.81
C ALA A 68 9.13 -5.10 -2.30
N ILE A 69 9.73 -4.08 -2.91
CA ILE A 69 10.21 -4.16 -4.29
C ILE A 69 11.22 -5.30 -4.45
N ASP A 70 12.17 -5.42 -3.52
CA ASP A 70 13.20 -6.47 -3.53
C ASP A 70 12.57 -7.87 -3.37
N GLN A 71 11.55 -8.02 -2.53
CA GLN A 71 10.87 -9.31 -2.32
C GLN A 71 10.12 -9.80 -3.56
N TYR A 72 9.64 -8.90 -4.39
CA TYR A 72 8.98 -9.22 -5.66
C TYR A 72 9.94 -9.22 -6.85
N ASP A 73 11.26 -9.39 -6.62
CA ASP A 73 12.30 -9.42 -7.66
C ASP A 73 12.25 -8.19 -8.61
N GLY A 74 11.89 -7.02 -8.07
CA GLY A 74 11.73 -5.80 -8.86
C GLY A 74 10.46 -5.75 -9.73
N LYS A 75 9.55 -6.71 -9.58
CA LYS A 75 8.29 -6.79 -10.36
C LYS A 75 7.14 -6.01 -9.74
N LEU A 76 7.35 -5.38 -8.58
CA LEU A 76 6.37 -4.51 -7.96
C LEU A 76 6.35 -3.17 -8.69
N GLN A 77 5.17 -2.78 -9.17
CA GLN A 77 4.94 -1.56 -9.91
C GLN A 77 3.79 -0.77 -9.28
N GLY A 78 3.83 0.54 -9.42
CA GLY A 78 2.77 1.37 -8.87
C GLY A 78 3.10 2.85 -8.91
N TRP A 79 2.59 3.57 -7.93
CA TRP A 79 2.82 5.01 -7.75
C TRP A 79 3.32 5.30 -6.36
N LEU A 80 4.21 6.25 -6.25
CA LEU A 80 4.65 6.82 -4.98
C LEU A 80 4.28 8.30 -4.93
N GLY A 81 3.42 8.66 -4.00
CA GLY A 81 3.02 10.02 -3.67
C GLY A 81 3.42 10.40 -2.24
N PHE A 82 3.33 11.69 -1.97
CA PHE A 82 3.51 12.24 -0.63
C PHE A 82 2.30 13.09 -0.28
N PHE A 83 2.06 13.24 0.99
CA PHE A 83 0.99 14.10 1.47
C PHE A 83 1.34 14.72 2.82
N ASP A 84 0.77 15.88 3.04
CA ASP A 84 0.67 16.55 4.32
C ASP A 84 -0.75 17.15 4.45
N ALA A 85 -0.93 18.44 4.46
CA ALA A 85 -2.21 19.11 4.25
C ALA A 85 -2.59 19.25 2.76
N ALA A 86 -1.72 18.80 1.85
CA ALA A 86 -1.90 18.79 0.40
C ALA A 86 -1.31 17.52 -0.21
N ILE A 87 -1.82 17.11 -1.38
CA ILE A 87 -1.26 16.00 -2.14
C ILE A 87 -0.11 16.49 -3.01
N ILE A 88 0.99 15.75 -2.95
CA ILE A 88 2.05 15.82 -3.95
C ILE A 88 1.82 14.66 -4.90
N GLU A 89 1.58 15.01 -6.16
CA GLU A 89 1.13 14.10 -7.19
C GLU A 89 1.95 12.81 -7.24
N PRO A 90 1.29 11.64 -7.14
CA PRO A 90 1.96 10.35 -7.21
C PRO A 90 2.68 10.15 -8.54
N LYS A 91 3.94 9.74 -8.47
CA LYS A 91 4.75 9.42 -9.63
C LYS A 91 4.80 7.91 -9.85
N PRO A 92 4.60 7.42 -11.07
CA PRO A 92 4.71 6.01 -11.37
C PRO A 92 6.14 5.52 -11.22
N PHE A 93 6.29 4.25 -10.83
CA PHE A 93 7.55 3.52 -10.89
C PHE A 93 7.28 2.08 -11.34
N SER A 94 8.21 1.54 -12.11
CA SER A 94 8.21 0.16 -12.59
C SER A 94 9.54 -0.56 -12.28
N SER A 95 10.46 0.16 -11.67
CA SER A 95 11.76 -0.35 -11.23
C SER A 95 12.23 0.35 -9.97
N PHE A 96 13.22 -0.25 -9.30
CA PHE A 96 13.83 0.36 -8.12
C PHE A 96 14.56 1.67 -8.47
N GLU A 97 15.17 1.76 -9.65
CA GLU A 97 15.84 2.96 -10.11
C GLU A 97 14.88 4.14 -10.26
N GLU A 98 13.70 3.92 -10.84
CA GLU A 98 12.65 4.92 -10.96
C GLU A 98 12.11 5.32 -9.59
N PHE A 99 11.84 4.35 -8.71
CA PHE A 99 11.42 4.59 -7.33
C PHE A 99 12.43 5.47 -6.58
N ASN A 100 13.72 5.18 -6.67
CA ASN A 100 14.77 5.84 -5.88
C ASN A 100 15.01 7.31 -6.28
N VAL A 101 14.55 7.75 -7.45
CA VAL A 101 14.67 9.15 -7.86
C VAL A 101 13.48 10.02 -7.41
N ILE A 102 12.41 9.42 -6.94
CA ILE A 102 11.24 10.14 -6.41
C ILE A 102 11.62 10.70 -5.03
N LYS A 103 11.63 12.01 -4.87
CA LYS A 103 12.07 12.68 -3.65
C LYS A 103 10.87 13.18 -2.84
N PRO A 104 10.95 13.09 -1.50
CA PRO A 104 9.91 13.62 -0.63
C PRO A 104 9.83 15.13 -0.75
N ALA A 105 8.62 15.65 -0.58
CA ALA A 105 8.33 17.07 -0.43
C ALA A 105 7.13 17.22 0.51
N GLY A 106 7.05 18.31 1.23
CA GLY A 106 6.00 18.60 2.20
C GLY A 106 6.53 19.34 3.42
N GLY A 107 5.86 19.25 4.55
CA GLY A 107 6.22 19.87 5.82
C GLY A 107 5.09 20.61 6.52
N GLY A 108 3.84 20.38 6.09
CA GLY A 108 2.63 20.96 6.67
C GLY A 108 2.00 20.16 7.80
N GLY A 109 0.69 20.32 7.96
CA GLY A 109 -0.14 19.47 8.82
C GLY A 109 -0.46 18.14 8.12
N THR A 110 -1.35 17.34 8.69
CA THR A 110 -1.76 16.03 8.14
C THR A 110 -3.24 16.00 7.85
N ASP A 111 -3.62 15.63 6.62
CA ASP A 111 -5.00 15.37 6.24
C ASP A 111 -5.09 14.08 5.41
N PHE A 112 -5.67 13.01 5.98
CA PHE A 112 -5.82 11.73 5.28
C PHE A 112 -6.95 11.73 4.26
N GLN A 113 -7.93 12.60 4.39
CA GLN A 113 -9.09 12.62 3.48
C GLN A 113 -8.68 12.95 2.06
N ILE A 114 -7.71 13.84 1.89
CA ILE A 114 -7.24 14.30 0.58
C ILE A 114 -6.67 13.17 -0.29
N ILE A 115 -6.14 12.10 0.32
CA ILE A 115 -5.64 10.91 -0.38
C ILE A 115 -6.78 10.28 -1.19
N PHE A 116 -7.89 10.01 -0.52
CA PHE A 116 -9.06 9.36 -1.13
C PHE A 116 -9.78 10.27 -2.10
N GLU A 117 -9.86 11.57 -1.81
CA GLU A 117 -10.39 12.57 -2.74
C GLU A 117 -9.55 12.62 -4.02
N TYR A 118 -8.22 12.57 -3.90
CA TYR A 118 -7.32 12.54 -5.05
C TYR A 118 -7.55 11.28 -5.90
N VAL A 119 -7.59 10.10 -5.28
CA VAL A 119 -7.84 8.83 -5.98
C VAL A 119 -9.17 8.89 -6.71
N ASN A 120 -10.24 9.34 -6.04
CA ASN A 120 -11.58 9.43 -6.59
C ASN A 120 -11.71 10.45 -7.73
N GLN A 121 -10.88 11.46 -7.77
CA GLN A 121 -10.93 12.51 -8.80
C GLN A 121 -9.98 12.25 -9.98
N HIS A 122 -8.79 11.73 -9.71
CA HIS A 122 -7.70 11.69 -10.69
C HIS A 122 -7.29 10.29 -11.13
N MET A 123 -7.69 9.22 -10.40
CA MET A 123 -7.26 7.85 -10.72
C MET A 123 -8.41 6.93 -11.19
N LYS A 124 -9.56 7.49 -11.58
CA LYS A 124 -10.74 6.70 -12.03
C LYS A 124 -10.49 5.80 -13.24
N GLU A 125 -9.61 6.20 -14.14
CA GLU A 125 -9.30 5.42 -15.35
C GLU A 125 -8.25 4.33 -15.07
N LYS A 126 -7.49 4.49 -14.00
CA LYS A 126 -6.46 3.56 -13.56
C LYS A 126 -6.47 3.48 -12.04
N GLU A 127 -7.51 2.84 -11.53
CA GLU A 127 -7.75 2.67 -10.10
C GLU A 127 -6.68 1.76 -9.49
N PRO A 128 -6.10 2.13 -8.33
CA PRO A 128 -5.13 1.29 -7.67
C PRO A 128 -5.79 0.02 -7.09
N ASN A 129 -5.09 -1.11 -7.18
CA ASN A 129 -5.53 -2.36 -6.58
C ASN A 129 -5.51 -2.32 -5.05
N CYS A 130 -4.64 -1.52 -4.48
CA CYS A 130 -4.62 -1.23 -3.05
C CYS A 130 -3.89 0.09 -2.77
N ILE A 131 -4.17 0.69 -1.61
CA ILE A 131 -3.52 1.90 -1.12
C ILE A 131 -2.74 1.55 0.15
N ILE A 132 -1.47 1.93 0.20
CA ILE A 132 -0.60 1.74 1.36
C ILE A 132 -0.16 3.12 1.85
N ILE A 133 -0.53 3.45 3.09
CA ILE A 133 -0.29 4.77 3.70
C ILE A 133 0.69 4.62 4.86
N LEU A 134 1.84 5.28 4.75
CA LEU A 134 2.89 5.30 5.77
C LEU A 134 2.81 6.62 6.53
N THR A 135 2.53 6.57 7.84
CA THR A 135 2.26 7.75 8.67
C THR A 135 2.50 7.46 10.15
N ASP A 136 2.60 8.50 10.97
CA ASP A 136 2.52 8.39 12.43
C ASP A 136 1.07 8.31 12.93
N GLY A 137 0.11 8.62 12.08
CA GLY A 137 -1.31 8.52 12.36
C GLY A 137 -1.90 9.64 13.22
N TYR A 138 -1.15 10.70 13.52
CA TYR A 138 -1.63 11.82 14.33
C TYR A 138 -2.48 12.82 13.54
N ALA A 139 -3.59 12.32 12.99
CA ALA A 139 -4.62 13.13 12.35
C ALA A 139 -5.99 12.45 12.42
N GLN A 140 -7.02 13.15 12.00
CA GLN A 140 -8.37 12.58 11.93
C GLN A 140 -8.46 11.60 10.77
N PHE A 141 -8.86 10.35 11.07
CA PHE A 141 -9.10 9.35 10.04
C PHE A 141 -10.41 9.64 9.30
N PRO A 142 -10.41 9.54 7.97
CA PRO A 142 -11.60 9.69 7.16
C PRO A 142 -12.55 8.49 7.33
N LYS A 143 -13.74 8.59 6.77
CA LYS A 143 -14.67 7.47 6.71
C LYS A 143 -14.20 6.44 5.68
N GLU A 144 -14.43 5.16 5.96
CA GLU A 144 -14.06 4.03 5.10
C GLU A 144 -14.70 4.11 3.71
N GLU A 145 -15.95 4.64 3.65
CA GLU A 145 -16.68 4.75 2.37
C GLU A 145 -15.94 5.59 1.31
N LEU A 146 -15.01 6.47 1.72
CA LEU A 146 -14.20 7.26 0.80
C LEU A 146 -13.17 6.42 0.03
N ALA A 147 -12.84 5.23 0.54
CA ALA A 147 -11.93 4.31 -0.13
C ALA A 147 -12.57 3.58 -1.33
N ASN A 148 -13.91 3.65 -1.51
CA ASN A 148 -14.64 3.01 -2.61
C ASN A 148 -14.28 1.52 -2.79
N ASP A 149 -14.27 0.78 -1.69
CA ASP A 149 -13.91 -0.64 -1.63
C ASP A 149 -12.45 -0.97 -2.00
N ILE A 150 -11.60 0.03 -2.26
CA ILE A 150 -10.17 -0.19 -2.46
C ILE A 150 -9.54 -0.61 -1.12
N PRO A 151 -8.85 -1.75 -1.07
CA PRO A 151 -8.16 -2.20 0.14
C PRO A 151 -7.11 -1.19 0.62
N VAL A 152 -7.12 -0.87 1.92
CA VAL A 152 -6.18 0.08 2.52
C VAL A 152 -5.35 -0.58 3.61
N LEU A 153 -4.03 -0.37 3.53
CA LEU A 153 -3.09 -0.72 4.59
C LEU A 153 -2.51 0.55 5.22
N TRP A 154 -2.73 0.69 6.51
CA TRP A 154 -2.10 1.70 7.34
C TRP A 154 -0.79 1.15 7.92
N LEU A 155 0.34 1.69 7.51
CA LEU A 155 1.65 1.43 8.10
C LEU A 155 1.96 2.53 9.10
N ILE A 156 1.86 2.20 10.40
CA ILE A 156 1.96 3.16 11.51
C ILE A 156 3.29 2.97 12.23
N ASN A 157 4.03 4.07 12.44
CA ASN A 157 5.33 4.05 13.11
C ASN A 157 5.27 4.19 14.64
N ASN A 158 4.08 4.30 15.23
CA ASN A 158 3.90 4.39 16.69
C ASN A 158 2.98 3.30 17.23
N GLN A 159 2.90 3.18 18.56
CA GLN A 159 2.10 2.15 19.25
C GLN A 159 0.75 2.68 19.77
N ASP A 160 0.56 3.99 19.80
CA ASP A 160 -0.55 4.64 20.50
C ASP A 160 -1.76 4.84 19.58
N VAL A 161 -1.52 5.01 18.29
CA VAL A 161 -2.58 5.24 17.29
C VAL A 161 -3.02 3.95 16.64
N THR A 162 -4.32 3.75 16.55
CA THR A 162 -4.93 2.64 15.81
C THR A 162 -5.98 3.19 14.85
N PRO A 163 -5.78 3.04 13.54
CA PRO A 163 -6.79 3.39 12.54
C PRO A 163 -8.12 2.67 12.81
N PRO A 164 -9.26 3.35 12.62
CA PRO A 164 -10.59 2.77 12.91
C PRO A 164 -11.05 1.75 11.87
N TRP A 165 -10.40 1.68 10.72
CA TRP A 165 -10.73 0.78 9.61
C TRP A 165 -9.48 0.51 8.74
N GLY A 166 -9.60 -0.42 7.80
CA GLY A 166 -8.50 -0.91 6.98
C GLY A 166 -7.62 -1.91 7.74
N LYS A 167 -6.63 -2.46 7.06
CA LYS A 167 -5.61 -3.29 7.71
C LYS A 167 -4.53 -2.40 8.33
N VAL A 168 -3.96 -2.86 9.43
CA VAL A 168 -2.93 -2.10 10.16
C VAL A 168 -1.68 -2.97 10.32
N ALA A 169 -0.55 -2.42 9.92
CA ALA A 169 0.76 -2.96 10.26
C ALA A 169 1.60 -1.86 10.93
N ARG A 170 2.58 -2.28 11.72
CA ARG A 170 3.46 -1.36 12.42
C ARG A 170 4.89 -1.58 11.95
N PHE A 171 5.59 -0.48 11.71
CA PHE A 171 7.01 -0.53 11.49
C PHE A 171 7.75 0.16 12.64
N THR A 172 8.92 -0.36 12.96
CA THR A 172 9.72 0.18 14.06
C THR A 172 10.96 0.82 13.48
N ILE A 173 11.25 2.04 13.91
CA ILE A 173 12.52 2.70 13.60
C ILE A 173 13.62 1.83 14.19
N ARG A 174 14.47 1.24 13.35
CA ARG A 174 15.68 0.57 13.83
C ARG A 174 16.67 1.67 14.22
N ALA A 175 16.99 1.72 15.53
CA ALA A 175 18.00 2.60 16.07
C ALA A 175 19.38 2.28 15.50
#